data_d1cfd6ab8cc458e099f043934086f843
#
_entry.id   d1cfd6ab8cc458e099f043934086f843
#
_cell.length_a   1.000
_cell.length_b   1.000
_cell.length_c   1.000
_cell.angle_alpha   90.00
_cell.angle_beta   90.00
_cell.angle_gamma   90.00
#
_symmetry.space_group_name_H-M   'P 1'
#
loop_
_entity.id
_entity.type
_entity.pdbx_description
1 polymer ?
#
loop_
_entity_poly.entity_id
_entity_poly.type
_entity_poly.pdbx_seq_one_letter_code
_entity_poly.pdbx_strand_id
1 'polypeptide(L)'
;MLFSSSAYIAVRGYGQDAISAEHNALAGVSRYFSSRISVNTAEKTLVTDHGSKSRLEDVTRILSDTTLFAVRYTKARFNKEQKNYEVIAYISREEAWQIYAPKVQQAAEAFSGLYAMGNQQNSDFRHALFLLQAQEAAQSSHLLSVLEFAYALYPESIDMFADVQDSLNSLPSMLKKAQAEHVIAVHCIGDNQSQITAAVQEILADLGFSVTANQQTACYVCTLDLTENKKELPAGIFFTPSISITIFENQRTPLFSYSKTLSRIGASMESAAKQRMFHAVITELRNSLPSALKQTVK
;
A
#
# COMPACT_ATOMS: atom_id res chain seq x y z
N MET A 1 -40.45 15.29 8.59
CA MET A 1 -39.83 14.12 8.00
C MET A 1 -39.08 13.41 9.11
N LEU A 2 -39.42 12.18 9.43
CA LEU A 2 -38.70 11.37 10.42
C LEU A 2 -37.61 10.61 9.66
N PHE A 3 -36.34 10.92 9.96
CA PHE A 3 -35.19 10.19 9.41
C PHE A 3 -35.00 8.92 10.25
N SER A 4 -35.34 7.76 9.71
CA SER A 4 -35.00 6.46 10.32
C SER A 4 -33.49 6.28 10.28
N SER A 5 -32.86 5.86 11.39
CA SER A 5 -31.43 5.59 11.46
C SER A 5 -30.99 4.40 10.60
N SER A 6 -31.88 3.51 10.23
CA SER A 6 -31.63 2.44 9.26
C SER A 6 -31.50 2.94 7.84
N ALA A 7 -32.28 3.96 7.45
CA ALA A 7 -32.30 4.47 6.08
C ALA A 7 -31.43 5.73 5.89
N TYR A 8 -31.18 6.47 6.96
CA TYR A 8 -30.51 7.77 6.89
C TYR A 8 -29.44 7.93 7.98
N ILE A 9 -28.38 8.63 7.65
CA ILE A 9 -27.50 9.29 8.60
C ILE A 9 -27.98 10.73 8.65
N ALA A 10 -28.50 11.21 9.78
CA ALA A 10 -29.04 12.54 9.93
C ALA A 10 -28.53 13.22 11.18
N VAL A 11 -27.98 14.42 11.03
CA VAL A 11 -27.37 15.19 12.13
C VAL A 11 -27.93 16.60 12.13
N ARG A 12 -28.33 17.06 13.33
CA ARG A 12 -28.79 18.43 13.54
C ARG A 12 -27.63 19.37 13.77
N GLY A 13 -27.63 20.51 13.10
CA GLY A 13 -26.77 21.62 13.36
C GLY A 13 -27.58 22.84 13.81
N TYR A 14 -27.01 23.59 14.72
CA TYR A 14 -27.58 24.84 15.26
C TYR A 14 -26.60 25.96 14.99
N GLY A 15 -27.11 27.17 14.67
CA GLY A 15 -26.30 28.33 14.38
C GLY A 15 -27.05 29.63 14.58
N GLN A 16 -26.33 30.76 14.64
CA GLN A 16 -26.94 32.10 14.73
C GLN A 16 -27.64 32.52 13.42
N ASP A 17 -27.23 31.90 12.30
CA ASP A 17 -27.82 32.03 10.98
C ASP A 17 -27.94 30.66 10.30
N ALA A 18 -28.59 30.60 9.15
CA ALA A 18 -28.81 29.38 8.40
C ALA A 18 -27.48 28.72 7.94
N ILE A 19 -26.51 29.53 7.53
CA ILE A 19 -25.21 29.05 7.02
C ILE A 19 -24.41 28.40 8.14
N SER A 20 -24.34 29.04 9.31
CA SER A 20 -23.68 28.47 10.48
C SER A 20 -24.35 27.18 10.95
N ALA A 21 -25.68 27.08 10.88
CA ALA A 21 -26.40 25.87 11.21
C ALA A 21 -26.10 24.73 10.20
N GLU A 22 -25.98 25.02 8.91
CA GLU A 22 -25.59 24.05 7.88
C GLU A 22 -24.15 23.55 8.10
N HIS A 23 -23.19 24.45 8.36
CA HIS A 23 -21.80 24.09 8.66
C HIS A 23 -21.70 23.19 9.90
N ASN A 24 -22.44 23.51 10.96
CA ASN A 24 -22.45 22.71 12.18
C ASN A 24 -23.09 21.33 11.98
N ALA A 25 -24.14 21.24 11.13
CA ALA A 25 -24.74 19.98 10.74
C ALA A 25 -23.77 19.09 9.94
N LEU A 26 -23.06 19.68 8.96
CA LEU A 26 -22.03 18.99 8.17
C LEU A 26 -20.87 18.49 9.05
N ALA A 27 -20.36 19.34 9.93
CA ALA A 27 -19.33 18.95 10.90
C ALA A 27 -19.80 17.79 11.82
N GLY A 28 -21.10 17.74 12.12
CA GLY A 28 -21.73 16.64 12.83
C GLY A 28 -21.74 15.34 12.04
N VAL A 29 -22.01 15.38 10.75
CA VAL A 29 -21.92 14.21 9.84
C VAL A 29 -20.48 13.68 9.80
N SER A 30 -19.49 14.56 9.65
CA SER A 30 -18.08 14.18 9.67
C SER A 30 -17.69 13.50 10.99
N ARG A 31 -18.14 14.03 12.14
CA ARG A 31 -17.94 13.43 13.47
C ARG A 31 -18.61 12.07 13.61
N TYR A 32 -19.78 11.86 13.01
CA TYR A 32 -20.45 10.57 13.01
C TYR A 32 -19.55 9.47 12.41
N PHE A 33 -19.00 9.71 11.22
CA PHE A 33 -18.08 8.75 10.59
C PHE A 33 -16.80 8.57 11.37
N SER A 34 -16.14 9.65 11.77
CA SER A 34 -14.88 9.60 12.51
C SER A 34 -15.03 8.82 13.83
N SER A 35 -16.14 8.98 14.57
CA SER A 35 -16.38 8.26 15.80
C SER A 35 -16.61 6.76 15.57
N ARG A 36 -17.36 6.38 14.53
CA ARG A 36 -17.61 4.97 14.19
C ARG A 36 -16.35 4.24 13.78
N ILE A 37 -15.51 4.88 12.99
CA ILE A 37 -14.24 4.32 12.53
C ILE A 37 -13.26 4.19 13.70
N SER A 38 -13.19 5.19 14.59
CA SER A 38 -12.33 5.15 15.79
C SER A 38 -12.69 4.02 16.75
N VAL A 39 -13.97 3.73 16.94
CA VAL A 39 -14.42 2.64 17.82
C VAL A 39 -13.99 1.28 17.26
N ASN A 40 -14.22 1.04 15.96
CA ASN A 40 -13.81 -0.20 15.31
C ASN A 40 -12.28 -0.39 15.33
N THR A 41 -11.53 0.72 15.27
CA THR A 41 -10.07 0.69 15.33
C THR A 41 -9.55 0.38 16.73
N ALA A 42 -10.17 0.91 17.78
CA ALA A 42 -9.75 0.69 19.18
C ALA A 42 -9.91 -0.77 19.60
N GLU A 43 -10.95 -1.46 19.12
CA GLU A 43 -11.16 -2.89 19.41
C GLU A 43 -10.13 -3.80 18.68
N LYS A 44 -9.54 -3.35 17.57
CA LYS A 44 -8.58 -4.11 16.74
C LYS A 44 -7.11 -3.74 16.95
N THR A 45 -6.82 -2.63 17.62
CA THR A 45 -5.43 -2.11 17.74
C THR A 45 -4.78 -2.53 19.06
N LEU A 46 -4.41 -3.79 19.16
CA LEU A 46 -3.30 -4.23 20.04
C LEU A 46 -1.94 -4.20 19.32
N VAL A 47 -1.84 -3.67 18.09
CA VAL A 47 -0.61 -3.65 17.30
C VAL A 47 -0.45 -2.32 16.54
N THR A 48 0.55 -1.55 16.99
CA THR A 48 1.28 -0.41 16.36
C THR A 48 0.68 0.99 16.43
N ASP A 49 1.38 1.83 17.19
CA ASP A 49 1.15 3.27 17.46
C ASP A 49 1.27 4.20 16.21
N HIS A 50 1.83 3.73 15.11
CA HIS A 50 2.03 4.54 13.89
C HIS A 50 0.84 4.53 12.92
N GLY A 51 -0.13 3.63 13.10
CA GLY A 51 -1.26 3.46 12.18
C GLY A 51 -2.44 4.42 12.40
N SER A 52 -2.61 5.01 13.58
CA SER A 52 -3.84 5.72 13.94
C SER A 52 -3.97 7.13 13.34
N LYS A 53 -2.88 7.89 13.21
CA LYS A 53 -2.91 9.22 12.60
C LYS A 53 -3.14 9.18 11.10
N SER A 54 -2.45 8.27 10.40
CA SER A 54 -2.61 8.08 8.95
C SER A 54 -4.04 7.68 8.59
N ARG A 55 -4.68 6.80 9.38
CA ARG A 55 -6.07 6.37 9.16
C ARG A 55 -7.10 7.50 9.32
N LEU A 56 -6.91 8.39 10.30
CA LEU A 56 -7.78 9.55 10.48
C LEU A 56 -7.69 10.54 9.30
N GLU A 57 -6.50 10.72 8.74
CA GLU A 57 -6.28 11.55 7.55
C GLU A 57 -6.93 10.91 6.32
N ASP A 58 -6.79 9.59 6.13
CA ASP A 58 -7.40 8.84 5.03
C ASP A 58 -8.93 8.90 5.09
N VAL A 59 -9.50 8.70 6.27
CA VAL A 59 -10.95 8.82 6.49
C VAL A 59 -11.44 10.22 6.23
N THR A 60 -10.70 11.24 6.66
CA THR A 60 -11.05 12.63 6.39
C THR A 60 -11.02 12.94 4.89
N ARG A 61 -10.09 12.36 4.16
CA ARG A 61 -9.99 12.48 2.69
C ARG A 61 -11.13 11.74 1.99
N ILE A 62 -11.44 10.50 2.41
CA ILE A 62 -12.59 9.74 1.90
C ILE A 62 -13.89 10.49 2.19
N LEU A 63 -14.04 11.06 3.38
CA LEU A 63 -15.18 11.89 3.76
C LEU A 63 -15.30 13.15 2.88
N SER A 64 -14.20 13.87 2.64
CA SER A 64 -14.23 15.08 1.81
C SER A 64 -14.65 14.77 0.38
N ASP A 65 -14.22 13.65 -0.18
CA ASP A 65 -14.59 13.21 -1.52
C ASP A 65 -16.05 12.72 -1.60
N THR A 66 -16.58 12.10 -0.53
CA THR A 66 -17.91 11.47 -0.53
C THR A 66 -18.99 12.39 0.01
N THR A 67 -18.71 13.20 1.02
CA THR A 67 -19.69 14.12 1.62
C THR A 67 -20.11 15.25 0.69
N LEU A 68 -19.22 15.65 -0.22
CA LEU A 68 -19.55 16.69 -1.21
C LEU A 68 -20.69 16.28 -2.16
N PHE A 69 -20.94 14.97 -2.37
CA PHE A 69 -21.92 14.50 -3.36
C PHE A 69 -23.20 13.91 -2.77
N ALA A 70 -23.21 13.51 -1.50
CA ALA A 70 -24.34 12.77 -0.91
C ALA A 70 -25.06 13.49 0.23
N VAL A 71 -24.50 14.59 0.76
CA VAL A 71 -25.14 15.33 1.87
C VAL A 71 -26.21 16.25 1.33
N ARG A 72 -27.41 16.12 1.88
CA ARG A 72 -28.54 17.01 1.64
C ARG A 72 -28.92 17.71 2.92
N TYR A 73 -29.55 18.88 2.80
CA TYR A 73 -29.97 19.71 3.92
C TYR A 73 -31.48 19.94 3.90
N THR A 74 -32.08 19.97 5.10
CA THR A 74 -33.43 20.49 5.24
C THR A 74 -33.42 22.02 5.15
N LYS A 75 -34.60 22.62 4.88
CA LYS A 75 -34.72 24.07 5.01
C LYS A 75 -34.45 24.50 6.44
N ALA A 76 -33.68 25.58 6.61
CA ALA A 76 -33.40 26.17 7.90
C ALA A 76 -34.69 26.59 8.61
N ARG A 77 -34.82 26.24 9.89
CA ARG A 77 -35.97 26.63 10.74
C ARG A 77 -35.45 27.46 11.89
N PHE A 78 -36.08 28.63 12.11
CA PHE A 78 -35.76 29.45 13.27
C PHE A 78 -36.47 28.94 14.51
N ASN A 79 -35.70 28.57 15.53
CA ASN A 79 -36.22 28.20 16.84
C ASN A 79 -36.35 29.45 17.70
N LYS A 80 -37.58 29.83 18.00
CA LYS A 80 -37.89 31.06 18.75
C LYS A 80 -37.46 30.97 20.23
N GLU A 81 -37.48 29.77 20.82
CA GLU A 81 -37.12 29.55 22.21
C GLU A 81 -35.62 29.66 22.42
N GLN A 82 -34.84 29.04 21.52
CA GLN A 82 -33.37 29.03 21.59
C GLN A 82 -32.71 30.19 20.82
N LYS A 83 -33.50 30.99 20.12
CA LYS A 83 -33.05 32.14 19.29
C LYS A 83 -31.95 31.74 18.28
N ASN A 84 -32.05 30.56 17.71
CA ASN A 84 -31.10 30.03 16.73
C ASN A 84 -31.80 29.40 15.53
N TYR A 85 -31.03 29.15 14.48
CA TYR A 85 -31.48 28.36 13.33
C TYR A 85 -31.11 26.89 13.54
N GLU A 86 -32.02 26.02 13.10
CA GLU A 86 -31.81 24.55 13.08
C GLU A 86 -31.84 24.09 11.62
N VAL A 87 -30.85 23.26 11.25
CA VAL A 87 -30.74 22.56 9.96
C VAL A 87 -30.43 21.10 10.25
N ILE A 88 -30.98 20.17 9.47
CA ILE A 88 -30.58 18.78 9.49
C ILE A 88 -29.82 18.50 8.20
N ALA A 89 -28.56 18.10 8.34
CA ALA A 89 -27.78 17.47 7.27
C ALA A 89 -28.10 15.97 7.28
N TYR A 90 -28.39 15.39 6.14
CA TYR A 90 -28.71 13.97 6.04
C TYR A 90 -28.13 13.35 4.79
N ILE A 91 -27.82 12.03 4.90
CA ILE A 91 -27.34 11.15 3.83
C ILE A 91 -28.33 9.99 3.75
N SER A 92 -28.87 9.69 2.57
CA SER A 92 -29.53 8.44 2.30
C SER A 92 -28.48 7.34 2.21
N ARG A 93 -28.55 6.32 3.06
CA ARG A 93 -27.60 5.21 3.09
C ARG A 93 -27.58 4.46 1.77
N GLU A 94 -28.76 4.16 1.24
CA GLU A 94 -28.90 3.44 -0.03
C GLU A 94 -28.34 4.25 -1.22
N GLU A 95 -28.75 5.53 -1.37
CA GLU A 95 -28.26 6.34 -2.47
C GLU A 95 -26.74 6.57 -2.41
N ALA A 96 -26.21 6.83 -1.22
CA ALA A 96 -24.76 6.99 -1.02
C ALA A 96 -24.01 5.68 -1.24
N TRP A 97 -24.59 4.54 -0.84
CA TRP A 97 -24.02 3.24 -1.08
C TRP A 97 -23.90 2.93 -2.58
N GLN A 98 -24.94 3.18 -3.37
CA GLN A 98 -24.89 3.01 -4.84
C GLN A 98 -23.75 3.78 -5.50
N ILE A 99 -23.42 4.97 -4.96
CA ILE A 99 -22.29 5.77 -5.46
C ILE A 99 -20.94 5.21 -4.99
N TYR A 100 -20.87 4.70 -3.76
CA TYR A 100 -19.63 4.33 -3.12
C TYR A 100 -19.24 2.86 -3.33
N ALA A 101 -20.23 1.96 -3.43
CA ALA A 101 -20.01 0.53 -3.58
C ALA A 101 -19.04 0.13 -4.70
N PRO A 102 -19.08 0.72 -5.92
CA PRO A 102 -18.13 0.39 -6.98
C PRO A 102 -16.67 0.65 -6.61
N LYS A 103 -16.39 1.69 -5.82
CA LYS A 103 -15.02 2.01 -5.36
C LYS A 103 -14.52 0.98 -4.34
N VAL A 104 -15.42 0.60 -3.41
CA VAL A 104 -15.10 -0.46 -2.41
C VAL A 104 -14.85 -1.76 -3.11
N GLN A 105 -15.71 -2.14 -4.03
CA GLN A 105 -15.62 -3.40 -4.78
C GLN A 105 -14.33 -3.47 -5.60
N GLN A 106 -13.99 -2.41 -6.33
CA GLN A 106 -12.73 -2.34 -7.10
C GLN A 106 -11.50 -2.53 -6.22
N ALA A 107 -11.45 -1.87 -5.05
CA ALA A 107 -10.34 -2.01 -4.12
C ALA A 107 -10.27 -3.42 -3.51
N ALA A 108 -11.42 -3.98 -3.15
CA ALA A 108 -11.54 -5.34 -2.61
C ALA A 108 -11.15 -6.41 -3.63
N GLU A 109 -11.59 -6.30 -4.89
CA GLU A 109 -11.25 -7.23 -5.96
C GLU A 109 -9.76 -7.22 -6.30
N ALA A 110 -9.15 -6.03 -6.39
CA ALA A 110 -7.71 -5.88 -6.63
C ALA A 110 -6.87 -6.57 -5.55
N PHE A 111 -7.26 -6.42 -4.29
CA PHE A 111 -6.62 -7.09 -3.16
C PHE A 111 -6.87 -8.60 -3.18
N SER A 112 -8.14 -9.02 -3.28
CA SER A 112 -8.54 -10.43 -3.17
C SER A 112 -7.95 -11.31 -4.24
N GLY A 113 -7.82 -10.81 -5.48
CA GLY A 113 -7.17 -11.52 -6.57
C GLY A 113 -5.71 -11.85 -6.25
N LEU A 114 -4.95 -10.86 -5.78
CA LEU A 114 -3.55 -11.05 -5.40
C LEU A 114 -3.40 -11.94 -4.16
N TYR A 115 -4.25 -11.75 -3.16
CA TYR A 115 -4.25 -12.57 -1.95
C TYR A 115 -4.54 -14.04 -2.26
N ALA A 116 -5.52 -14.32 -3.11
CA ALA A 116 -5.87 -15.68 -3.51
C ALA A 116 -4.71 -16.38 -4.24
N MET A 117 -3.99 -15.66 -5.10
CA MET A 117 -2.77 -16.17 -5.75
C MET A 117 -1.66 -16.47 -4.75
N GLY A 118 -1.51 -15.63 -3.72
CA GLY A 118 -0.52 -15.81 -2.64
C GLY A 118 -0.90 -16.85 -1.61
N ASN A 119 -2.18 -17.24 -1.51
CA ASN A 119 -2.70 -18.21 -0.54
C ASN A 119 -2.88 -19.62 -1.11
N GLN A 120 -2.06 -20.04 -2.09
CA GLN A 120 -2.12 -21.37 -2.64
C GLN A 120 -1.33 -22.38 -1.79
N GLN A 121 -1.72 -23.66 -1.83
CA GLN A 121 -1.14 -24.71 -0.98
C GLN A 121 0.33 -25.01 -1.27
N ASN A 122 0.76 -24.84 -2.52
CA ASN A 122 2.15 -25.04 -2.93
C ASN A 122 2.87 -23.69 -2.97
N SER A 123 3.27 -23.22 -1.80
CA SER A 123 3.93 -21.92 -1.65
C SER A 123 5.35 -21.97 -2.22
N ASP A 124 5.59 -21.23 -3.30
CA ASP A 124 6.90 -20.91 -3.85
C ASP A 124 7.22 -19.41 -3.65
N PHE A 125 8.36 -18.96 -4.11
CA PHE A 125 8.75 -17.56 -4.04
C PHE A 125 7.73 -16.59 -4.68
N ARG A 126 7.03 -17.03 -5.73
CA ARG A 126 5.99 -16.21 -6.41
C ARG A 126 4.81 -15.95 -5.50
N HIS A 127 4.41 -16.94 -4.69
CA HIS A 127 3.32 -16.76 -3.73
C HIS A 127 3.67 -15.68 -2.70
N ALA A 128 4.92 -15.65 -2.21
CA ALA A 128 5.36 -14.58 -1.32
C ALA A 128 5.32 -13.21 -2.02
N LEU A 129 5.67 -13.13 -3.31
CA LEU A 129 5.57 -11.90 -4.09
C LEU A 129 4.10 -11.47 -4.29
N PHE A 130 3.16 -12.40 -4.52
CA PHE A 130 1.74 -12.08 -4.59
C PHE A 130 1.19 -11.54 -3.27
N LEU A 131 1.60 -12.12 -2.12
CA LEU A 131 1.22 -11.58 -0.82
C LEU A 131 1.79 -10.18 -0.57
N LEU A 132 3.02 -9.90 -1.02
CA LEU A 132 3.60 -8.53 -0.99
C LEU A 132 2.80 -7.57 -1.86
N GLN A 133 2.39 -7.98 -3.06
CA GLN A 133 1.54 -7.17 -3.94
C GLN A 133 0.16 -6.94 -3.33
N ALA A 134 -0.43 -7.96 -2.69
CA ALA A 134 -1.70 -7.82 -1.98
C ALA A 134 -1.58 -6.79 -0.84
N GLN A 135 -0.48 -6.83 -0.08
CA GLN A 135 -0.23 -5.84 0.96
C GLN A 135 -0.13 -4.42 0.39
N GLU A 136 0.60 -4.24 -0.71
CA GLU A 136 0.73 -2.93 -1.38
C GLU A 136 -0.59 -2.45 -1.97
N ALA A 137 -1.38 -3.34 -2.58
CA ALA A 137 -2.71 -3.01 -3.10
C ALA A 137 -3.65 -2.56 -1.97
N ALA A 138 -3.64 -3.26 -0.84
CA ALA A 138 -4.42 -2.88 0.33
C ALA A 138 -3.99 -1.53 0.93
N GLN A 139 -2.68 -1.25 0.97
CA GLN A 139 -2.13 0.00 1.47
C GLN A 139 -2.40 1.17 0.52
N SER A 140 -2.14 1.01 -0.78
CA SER A 140 -2.30 2.07 -1.79
C SER A 140 -3.75 2.45 -2.02
N SER A 141 -4.69 1.51 -1.90
CA SER A 141 -6.12 1.75 -1.97
C SER A 141 -6.74 2.17 -0.64
N HIS A 142 -5.95 2.22 0.44
CA HIS A 142 -6.45 2.43 1.81
C HIS A 142 -7.62 1.49 2.17
N LEU A 143 -7.55 0.23 1.72
CA LEU A 143 -8.67 -0.72 1.72
C LEU A 143 -9.32 -0.86 3.09
N LEU A 144 -8.55 -0.91 4.17
CA LEU A 144 -9.10 -1.02 5.52
C LEU A 144 -9.98 0.18 5.87
N SER A 145 -9.50 1.41 5.60
CA SER A 145 -10.26 2.64 5.84
C SER A 145 -11.50 2.74 4.95
N VAL A 146 -11.39 2.26 3.71
CA VAL A 146 -12.49 2.19 2.74
C VAL A 146 -13.58 1.24 3.24
N LEU A 147 -13.22 0.07 3.76
CA LEU A 147 -14.18 -0.89 4.35
C LEU A 147 -14.82 -0.35 5.63
N GLU A 148 -14.04 0.23 6.53
CA GLU A 148 -14.58 0.84 7.77
C GLU A 148 -15.58 1.97 7.45
N PHE A 149 -15.30 2.79 6.45
CA PHE A 149 -16.25 3.79 5.97
C PHE A 149 -17.51 3.15 5.37
N ALA A 150 -17.36 2.12 4.54
CA ALA A 150 -18.47 1.37 3.96
C ALA A 150 -19.39 0.79 5.07
N TYR A 151 -18.84 0.19 6.10
CA TYR A 151 -19.57 -0.37 7.23
C TYR A 151 -20.34 0.70 8.04
N ALA A 152 -19.73 1.88 8.21
CA ALA A 152 -20.41 3.00 8.87
C ALA A 152 -21.53 3.60 8.01
N LEU A 153 -21.34 3.62 6.69
CA LEU A 153 -22.32 4.13 5.73
C LEU A 153 -23.48 3.15 5.54
N TYR A 154 -23.19 1.90 5.26
CA TYR A 154 -24.13 0.84 4.90
C TYR A 154 -23.79 -0.45 5.67
N PRO A 155 -24.39 -0.66 6.87
CA PRO A 155 -24.02 -1.78 7.75
C PRO A 155 -24.11 -3.16 7.11
N GLU A 156 -25.02 -3.37 6.16
CA GLU A 156 -25.17 -4.63 5.44
C GLU A 156 -23.93 -4.97 4.59
N SER A 157 -23.07 -4.00 4.31
CA SER A 157 -21.80 -4.24 3.61
C SER A 157 -20.79 -5.08 4.44
N ILE A 158 -21.00 -5.21 5.75
CA ILE A 158 -20.13 -6.05 6.60
C ILE A 158 -20.14 -7.49 6.10
N ASP A 159 -21.32 -8.05 5.85
CA ASP A 159 -21.46 -9.43 5.36
C ASP A 159 -20.94 -9.57 3.92
N MET A 160 -21.08 -8.51 3.10
CA MET A 160 -20.60 -8.51 1.71
C MET A 160 -19.08 -8.59 1.59
N PHE A 161 -18.33 -8.06 2.57
CA PHE A 161 -16.86 -7.99 2.56
C PHE A 161 -16.20 -8.75 3.72
N ALA A 162 -16.92 -9.67 4.36
CA ALA A 162 -16.40 -10.47 5.49
C ALA A 162 -15.13 -11.23 5.09
N ASP A 163 -15.13 -11.92 3.95
CA ASP A 163 -13.97 -12.69 3.45
C ASP A 163 -12.76 -11.78 3.17
N VAL A 164 -13.01 -10.57 2.67
CA VAL A 164 -11.95 -9.57 2.42
C VAL A 164 -11.34 -9.11 3.74
N GLN A 165 -12.17 -8.86 4.74
CA GLN A 165 -11.71 -8.46 6.07
C GLN A 165 -10.88 -9.57 6.75
N ASP A 166 -11.32 -10.84 6.64
CA ASP A 166 -10.58 -11.99 7.17
C ASP A 166 -9.24 -12.19 6.46
N SER A 167 -9.23 -12.00 5.14
CA SER A 167 -8.02 -12.03 4.33
C SER A 167 -7.04 -10.92 4.73
N LEU A 168 -7.53 -9.70 4.96
CA LEU A 168 -6.71 -8.59 5.46
C LEU A 168 -6.11 -8.87 6.84
N ASN A 169 -6.89 -9.47 7.74
CA ASN A 169 -6.44 -9.81 9.08
C ASN A 169 -5.37 -10.92 9.08
N SER A 170 -5.47 -11.89 8.17
CA SER A 170 -4.53 -13.02 8.06
C SER A 170 -3.28 -12.70 7.25
N LEU A 171 -3.33 -11.71 6.34
CA LEU A 171 -2.23 -11.36 5.45
C LEU A 171 -0.86 -11.15 6.15
N PRO A 172 -0.75 -10.39 7.26
CA PRO A 172 0.56 -10.16 7.90
C PRO A 172 1.23 -11.45 8.38
N SER A 173 0.43 -12.37 8.95
CA SER A 173 0.95 -13.65 9.45
C SER A 173 1.37 -14.58 8.31
N MET A 174 0.59 -14.62 7.24
CA MET A 174 0.89 -15.42 6.05
C MET A 174 2.12 -14.89 5.32
N LEU A 175 2.21 -13.58 5.14
CA LEU A 175 3.36 -12.95 4.51
C LEU A 175 4.64 -13.22 5.30
N LYS A 176 4.61 -13.04 6.62
CA LYS A 176 5.75 -13.32 7.50
C LYS A 176 6.18 -14.79 7.41
N LYS A 177 5.22 -15.73 7.37
CA LYS A 177 5.51 -17.15 7.20
C LYS A 177 6.17 -17.42 5.83
N ALA A 178 5.58 -16.93 4.74
CA ALA A 178 6.11 -17.09 3.40
C ALA A 178 7.53 -16.51 3.27
N GLN A 179 7.79 -15.33 3.82
CA GLN A 179 9.10 -14.70 3.83
C GLN A 179 10.15 -15.50 4.62
N ALA A 180 9.77 -16.11 5.74
CA ALA A 180 10.67 -16.92 6.56
C ALA A 180 11.02 -18.27 5.91
N GLU A 181 10.08 -18.86 5.16
CA GLU A 181 10.27 -20.12 4.47
C GLU A 181 11.15 -20.00 3.22
N HIS A 182 11.26 -18.79 2.64
CA HIS A 182 12.01 -18.55 1.41
C HIS A 182 13.37 -17.91 1.67
N VAL A 183 14.37 -18.76 1.93
CA VAL A 183 15.76 -18.31 2.14
C VAL A 183 16.44 -18.09 0.79
N ILE A 184 16.98 -16.88 0.57
CA ILE A 184 17.60 -16.46 -0.69
C ILE A 184 19.10 -16.29 -0.48
N ALA A 185 19.93 -17.00 -1.27
CA ALA A 185 21.34 -16.71 -1.36
C ALA A 185 21.60 -15.67 -2.46
N VAL A 186 22.41 -14.66 -2.17
CA VAL A 186 22.80 -13.64 -3.15
C VAL A 186 24.24 -13.82 -3.57
N HIS A 187 24.47 -13.91 -4.87
CA HIS A 187 25.78 -14.03 -5.49
C HIS A 187 25.92 -13.01 -6.61
N CYS A 188 26.99 -12.21 -6.60
CA CYS A 188 27.27 -11.23 -7.63
C CYS A 188 28.55 -11.56 -8.39
N ILE A 189 28.45 -11.65 -9.70
CA ILE A 189 29.59 -11.78 -10.61
C ILE A 189 30.05 -10.37 -10.98
N GLY A 190 31.34 -10.08 -10.81
CA GLY A 190 31.91 -8.75 -11.11
C GLY A 190 31.94 -7.76 -9.94
N ASP A 191 31.34 -8.08 -8.79
CA ASP A 191 31.38 -7.25 -7.58
C ASP A 191 32.59 -7.62 -6.70
N ASN A 192 33.77 -7.15 -7.07
CA ASN A 192 35.00 -7.44 -6.34
C ASN A 192 35.05 -6.84 -4.93
N GLN A 193 34.16 -5.92 -4.59
CA GLN A 193 34.10 -5.24 -3.28
C GLN A 193 32.87 -5.65 -2.47
N SER A 194 32.08 -6.56 -2.97
CA SER A 194 30.83 -7.05 -2.35
C SER A 194 29.79 -5.96 -1.99
N GLN A 195 29.96 -4.74 -2.54
CA GLN A 195 29.07 -3.60 -2.23
C GLN A 195 27.69 -3.78 -2.83
N ILE A 196 27.60 -4.29 -4.05
CA ILE A 196 26.33 -4.52 -4.74
C ILE A 196 25.64 -5.74 -4.14
N THR A 197 26.40 -6.79 -3.83
CA THR A 197 25.89 -7.97 -3.11
C THR A 197 25.23 -7.57 -1.80
N ALA A 198 25.91 -6.75 -0.99
CA ALA A 198 25.38 -6.25 0.28
C ALA A 198 24.11 -5.41 0.08
N ALA A 199 24.08 -4.53 -0.94
CA ALA A 199 22.90 -3.71 -1.24
C ALA A 199 21.69 -4.56 -1.67
N VAL A 200 21.88 -5.61 -2.48
CA VAL A 200 20.79 -6.51 -2.86
C VAL A 200 20.30 -7.34 -1.67
N GLN A 201 21.23 -7.78 -0.82
CA GLN A 201 20.86 -8.47 0.43
C GLN A 201 20.02 -7.57 1.35
N GLU A 202 20.40 -6.30 1.51
CA GLU A 202 19.65 -5.30 2.26
C GLU A 202 18.23 -5.10 1.64
N ILE A 203 18.13 -4.91 0.33
CA ILE A 203 16.84 -4.74 -0.36
C ILE A 203 15.92 -5.95 -0.14
N LEU A 204 16.44 -7.18 -0.25
CA LEU A 204 15.65 -8.39 -0.03
C LEU A 204 15.25 -8.55 1.44
N ALA A 205 16.13 -8.19 2.39
CA ALA A 205 15.85 -8.19 3.82
C ALA A 205 14.79 -7.11 4.18
N ASP A 206 14.84 -5.93 3.58
CA ASP A 206 13.84 -4.86 3.74
C ASP A 206 12.46 -5.29 3.21
N LEU A 207 12.42 -6.17 2.19
CA LEU A 207 11.21 -6.83 1.73
C LEU A 207 10.78 -7.99 2.63
N GLY A 208 11.52 -8.28 3.71
CA GLY A 208 11.23 -9.27 4.73
C GLY A 208 11.74 -10.68 4.43
N PHE A 209 12.46 -10.92 3.33
CA PHE A 209 13.01 -12.22 3.00
C PHE A 209 14.22 -12.58 3.87
N SER A 210 14.36 -13.87 4.19
CA SER A 210 15.55 -14.40 4.82
C SER A 210 16.70 -14.49 3.81
N VAL A 211 17.85 -13.86 4.12
CA VAL A 211 19.00 -13.83 3.22
C VAL A 211 20.18 -14.57 3.80
N THR A 212 20.92 -15.34 2.99
CA THR A 212 22.10 -16.08 3.39
C THR A 212 23.23 -15.90 2.37
N ALA A 213 24.48 -16.07 2.83
CA ALA A 213 25.63 -16.17 1.93
C ALA A 213 25.85 -17.63 1.45
N ASN A 214 25.25 -18.63 2.10
CA ASN A 214 25.44 -20.04 1.80
C ASN A 214 24.41 -20.53 0.80
N GLN A 215 24.82 -20.77 -0.44
CA GLN A 215 23.96 -21.28 -1.51
C GLN A 215 23.44 -22.70 -1.25
N GLN A 216 24.15 -23.51 -0.44
CA GLN A 216 23.72 -24.89 -0.15
C GLN A 216 22.52 -24.98 0.78
N THR A 217 22.32 -23.95 1.60
CA THR A 217 21.20 -23.87 2.55
C THR A 217 20.05 -23.01 2.04
N ALA A 218 20.22 -22.38 0.89
CA ALA A 218 19.22 -21.50 0.30
C ALA A 218 18.22 -22.28 -0.55
N CYS A 219 16.95 -21.91 -0.47
CA CYS A 219 15.91 -22.41 -1.35
C CYS A 219 16.01 -21.76 -2.74
N TYR A 220 16.45 -20.52 -2.78
CA TYR A 220 16.57 -19.70 -3.99
C TYR A 220 17.95 -19.07 -4.10
N VAL A 221 18.41 -18.91 -5.34
CA VAL A 221 19.67 -18.25 -5.64
C VAL A 221 19.41 -17.03 -6.48
N CYS A 222 19.74 -15.86 -5.95
CA CYS A 222 19.75 -14.59 -6.65
C CYS A 222 21.15 -14.39 -7.25
N THR A 223 21.26 -14.55 -8.57
CA THR A 223 22.49 -14.28 -9.31
C THR A 223 22.41 -12.88 -9.89
N LEU A 224 23.48 -12.12 -9.68
CA LEU A 224 23.63 -10.77 -10.14
C LEU A 224 24.89 -10.69 -11.00
N ASP A 225 24.74 -10.17 -12.23
CA ASP A 225 25.85 -9.98 -13.16
C ASP A 225 26.00 -8.49 -13.44
N LEU A 226 27.21 -7.96 -13.16
CA LEU A 226 27.58 -6.60 -13.45
C LEU A 226 28.61 -6.56 -14.57
N THR A 227 28.22 -6.02 -15.73
CA THR A 227 29.11 -5.76 -16.84
C THR A 227 29.52 -4.28 -16.85
N GLU A 228 30.85 -4.04 -16.77
CA GLU A 228 31.44 -2.71 -16.82
C GLU A 228 31.97 -2.41 -18.24
N ASN A 229 31.30 -1.55 -19.01
CA ASN A 229 31.82 -1.11 -20.30
C ASN A 229 32.68 0.16 -20.10
N LYS A 230 34.01 -0.03 -20.01
CA LYS A 230 34.98 1.05 -19.81
C LYS A 230 35.30 1.74 -21.15
N LYS A 231 35.35 3.07 -21.15
CA LYS A 231 35.80 3.90 -22.25
C LYS A 231 36.72 5.02 -21.75
N GLU A 232 37.92 5.10 -22.28
CA GLU A 232 38.87 6.20 -22.00
C GLU A 232 38.69 7.29 -23.05
N LEU A 233 38.54 8.52 -22.60
CA LEU A 233 38.40 9.72 -23.44
C LEU A 233 39.33 10.80 -22.89
N PRO A 234 39.69 11.82 -23.69
CA PRO A 234 40.53 12.94 -23.23
C PRO A 234 39.97 13.63 -21.96
N ALA A 235 38.67 13.58 -21.74
CA ALA A 235 38.01 14.16 -20.59
C ALA A 235 38.03 13.27 -19.33
N GLY A 236 38.53 12.01 -19.40
CA GLY A 236 38.60 11.08 -18.30
C GLY A 236 38.17 9.66 -18.64
N ILE A 237 37.96 8.88 -17.61
CA ILE A 237 37.56 7.47 -17.71
C ILE A 237 36.08 7.36 -17.42
N PHE A 238 35.37 6.63 -18.28
CA PHE A 238 33.92 6.47 -18.24
C PHE A 238 33.53 5.01 -18.22
N PHE A 239 32.50 4.70 -17.44
CA PHE A 239 31.84 3.38 -17.38
C PHE A 239 30.39 3.49 -17.82
N THR A 240 29.92 2.50 -18.56
CA THR A 240 28.48 2.31 -18.85
C THR A 240 28.10 0.95 -18.25
N PRO A 241 27.63 0.92 -16.98
CA PRO A 241 27.32 -0.33 -16.33
C PRO A 241 26.00 -0.91 -16.82
N SER A 242 25.98 -2.23 -17.02
CA SER A 242 24.79 -3.03 -17.22
C SER A 242 24.67 -4.04 -16.07
N ILE A 243 23.51 -4.10 -15.45
CA ILE A 243 23.22 -5.01 -14.38
C ILE A 243 22.10 -5.95 -14.80
N SER A 244 22.27 -7.24 -14.53
CA SER A 244 21.27 -8.29 -14.70
C SER A 244 21.10 -9.05 -13.41
N ILE A 245 19.86 -9.22 -12.94
CA ILE A 245 19.51 -9.96 -11.73
C ILE A 245 18.56 -11.08 -12.13
N THR A 246 18.86 -12.30 -11.70
CA THR A 246 17.96 -13.44 -11.91
C THR A 246 17.85 -14.24 -10.62
N ILE A 247 16.63 -14.51 -10.19
CA ILE A 247 16.35 -15.41 -9.06
C ILE A 247 15.92 -16.75 -9.61
N PHE A 248 16.60 -17.80 -9.17
CA PHE A 248 16.37 -19.18 -9.60
C PHE A 248 15.89 -20.03 -8.42
N GLU A 249 15.01 -20.97 -8.73
CA GLU A 249 14.69 -22.10 -7.88
C GLU A 249 15.66 -23.25 -8.19
N ASN A 250 16.36 -23.75 -7.17
CA ASN A 250 17.29 -24.88 -7.32
C ASN A 250 18.27 -24.74 -8.50
N GLN A 251 18.67 -23.50 -8.83
CA GLN A 251 19.58 -23.14 -9.93
C GLN A 251 19.12 -23.56 -11.35
N ARG A 252 17.84 -23.91 -11.55
CA ARG A 252 17.35 -24.42 -12.81
C ARG A 252 16.27 -23.58 -13.47
N THR A 253 15.29 -23.14 -12.70
CA THR A 253 14.15 -22.39 -13.25
C THR A 253 14.23 -20.94 -12.87
N PRO A 254 14.33 -19.99 -13.81
CA PRO A 254 14.28 -18.56 -13.50
C PRO A 254 12.84 -18.19 -13.08
N LEU A 255 12.72 -17.63 -11.88
CA LEU A 255 11.46 -17.15 -11.34
C LEU A 255 11.29 -15.64 -11.50
N PHE A 256 12.41 -14.94 -11.55
CA PHE A 256 12.47 -13.49 -11.71
C PHE A 256 13.67 -13.11 -12.56
N SER A 257 13.53 -12.12 -13.42
CA SER A 257 14.62 -11.53 -14.18
C SER A 257 14.43 -10.02 -14.28
N TYR A 258 15.51 -9.30 -14.02
CA TYR A 258 15.58 -7.84 -14.13
C TYR A 258 16.87 -7.47 -14.85
N SER A 259 16.84 -6.52 -15.78
CA SER A 259 18.02 -6.02 -16.47
C SER A 259 17.90 -4.51 -16.67
N LYS A 260 18.99 -3.81 -16.40
CA LYS A 260 19.09 -2.37 -16.57
C LYS A 260 20.48 -1.96 -17.02
N THR A 261 20.55 -1.12 -18.03
CA THR A 261 21.78 -0.41 -18.42
C THR A 261 21.66 1.03 -17.98
N LEU A 262 22.64 1.52 -17.22
CA LEU A 262 22.68 2.89 -16.73
C LEU A 262 23.36 3.80 -17.75
N SER A 263 23.11 5.11 -17.62
CA SER A 263 23.82 6.12 -18.38
C SER A 263 25.32 6.13 -18.05
N ARG A 264 26.11 6.67 -18.97
CA ARG A 264 27.57 6.76 -18.83
C ARG A 264 27.97 7.60 -17.61
N ILE A 265 28.84 7.05 -16.78
CA ILE A 265 29.36 7.65 -15.53
C ILE A 265 30.86 7.77 -15.65
N GLY A 266 31.44 8.89 -15.26
CA GLY A 266 32.87 9.10 -15.41
C GLY A 266 33.51 10.00 -14.37
N ALA A 267 34.83 9.97 -14.34
CA ALA A 267 35.67 10.85 -13.57
C ALA A 267 37.07 10.98 -14.24
N SER A 268 37.89 11.92 -13.75
CA SER A 268 39.27 12.09 -14.20
C SER A 268 40.16 10.88 -13.85
N MET A 269 39.89 10.19 -12.76
CA MET A 269 40.60 8.99 -12.29
C MET A 269 39.71 7.75 -12.30
N GLU A 270 40.28 6.61 -12.66
CA GLU A 270 39.54 5.34 -12.74
C GLU A 270 38.90 4.91 -11.42
N SER A 271 39.62 5.02 -10.32
CA SER A 271 39.10 4.68 -8.99
C SER A 271 37.87 5.51 -8.62
N ALA A 272 37.90 6.80 -8.88
CA ALA A 272 36.80 7.71 -8.66
C ALA A 272 35.61 7.41 -9.60
N ALA A 273 35.88 7.08 -10.87
CA ALA A 273 34.86 6.67 -11.81
C ALA A 273 34.17 5.37 -11.42
N LYS A 274 34.93 4.36 -10.99
CA LYS A 274 34.39 3.10 -10.45
C LYS A 274 33.55 3.32 -9.21
N GLN A 275 34.01 4.10 -8.25
CA GLN A 275 33.24 4.39 -7.04
C GLN A 275 31.89 5.06 -7.34
N ARG A 276 31.88 6.04 -8.28
CA ARG A 276 30.65 6.69 -8.75
C ARG A 276 29.72 5.68 -9.47
N MET A 277 30.29 4.78 -10.24
CA MET A 277 29.56 3.72 -10.93
C MET A 277 28.86 2.79 -9.92
N PHE A 278 29.58 2.27 -8.92
CA PHE A 278 28.98 1.43 -7.88
C PHE A 278 27.88 2.17 -7.13
N HIS A 279 28.11 3.41 -6.75
CA HIS A 279 27.09 4.22 -6.08
C HIS A 279 25.83 4.39 -6.95
N ALA A 280 25.98 4.67 -8.22
CA ALA A 280 24.85 4.83 -9.15
C ALA A 280 24.09 3.51 -9.34
N VAL A 281 24.80 2.37 -9.46
CA VAL A 281 24.18 1.05 -9.55
C VAL A 281 23.37 0.72 -8.29
N ILE A 282 23.95 0.95 -7.11
CA ILE A 282 23.26 0.71 -5.81
C ILE A 282 22.02 1.60 -5.69
N THR A 283 22.14 2.88 -6.06
CA THR A 283 21.01 3.82 -6.03
C THR A 283 19.90 3.37 -6.96
N GLU A 284 20.23 2.95 -8.19
CA GLU A 284 19.25 2.43 -9.15
C GLU A 284 18.56 1.17 -8.60
N LEU A 285 19.32 0.24 -8.04
CA LEU A 285 18.76 -0.99 -7.47
C LEU A 285 17.80 -0.71 -6.31
N ARG A 286 18.15 0.18 -5.39
CA ARG A 286 17.26 0.58 -4.29
C ARG A 286 15.97 1.21 -4.78
N ASN A 287 16.01 1.96 -5.88
CA ASN A 287 14.84 2.63 -6.43
C ASN A 287 13.95 1.71 -7.26
N SER A 288 14.53 0.76 -7.99
CA SER A 288 13.79 0.01 -9.02
C SER A 288 13.56 -1.46 -8.70
N LEU A 289 14.47 -2.13 -8.00
CA LEU A 289 14.39 -3.58 -7.74
C LEU A 289 13.17 -3.97 -6.89
N PRO A 290 12.80 -3.25 -5.80
CA PRO A 290 11.60 -3.58 -5.04
C PRO A 290 10.32 -3.55 -5.89
N SER A 291 10.18 -2.52 -6.72
CA SER A 291 9.02 -2.39 -7.62
C SER A 291 9.03 -3.45 -8.72
N ALA A 292 10.21 -3.77 -9.28
CA ALA A 292 10.35 -4.81 -10.29
C ALA A 292 9.98 -6.20 -9.75
N LEU A 293 10.43 -6.54 -8.54
CA LEU A 293 10.07 -7.81 -7.87
C LEU A 293 8.55 -7.93 -7.68
N LYS A 294 7.89 -6.84 -7.30
CA LYS A 294 6.45 -6.81 -7.12
C LYS A 294 5.64 -6.85 -8.43
N GLN A 295 6.19 -6.36 -9.55
CA GLN A 295 5.50 -6.28 -10.85
C GLN A 295 5.65 -7.53 -11.72
N THR A 296 6.62 -8.38 -11.47
CA THR A 296 6.99 -9.50 -12.35
C THR A 296 6.03 -10.67 -12.28
N VAL A 297 5.19 -10.71 -11.27
CA VAL A 297 4.18 -11.75 -11.12
C VAL A 297 2.91 -11.27 -11.83
N LYS A 298 2.79 -11.59 -13.11
CA LYS A 298 1.57 -11.40 -13.91
C LYS A 298 0.93 -12.73 -14.18
#